data_1e5599ccbf87019e1a03eb1c6cd26b08
#
_entry.id   1e5599ccbf87019e1a03eb1c6cd26b08
#
_cell.length_a   1.000
_cell.length_b   1.000
_cell.length_c   1.000
_cell.angle_alpha   90.00
_cell.angle_beta   90.00
_cell.angle_gamma   90.00
#
_symmetry.space_group_name_H-M   'P 1'
#
loop_
_entity.id
_entity.type
_entity.pdbx_description
1 polymer ?
#
loop_
_entity_poly.entity_id
_entity_poly.type
_entity_poly.pdbx_seq_one_letter_code
_entity_poly.pdbx_strand_id
1 'polypeptide(L)'
;MELNRREAMAAMGGLALSTMAGAPQAALPAFWKTRLSDVDAILKEVKRGRARVLVKSAGGRDVHLVAYGEPVPLRSTANWNSACGGNDPASYARKDGAQRPVLFLLGPVHGQEIEGVGGLVNLIRVAETGRDFRDREWKELAENLAKCRVLIVPSGNPDGRARCSSDSWVGETLEVHERIGMGTRPDGANYTWPHVKRIHPMRGEAVGKLGAYWNDDGVNLMHDDWFAPMAAETKAFFQLAREEAPDFIVSLHSHGSDPSIEPTAYASRTTKETLKELGDRVQKRYADAGLPHRAGGPKVEEDGAKFPPPSFNLTSALHHACGAVSFVHETCIGVKTAPFPQVTHDQLLDIQMLLYDELFKFAVERPVKWAK
;
A
#
# COMPACT_ATOMS: atom_id res chain seq x y z
N MET A 1 10.92 -59.01 -39.35
CA MET A 1 10.63 -57.72 -40.03
C MET A 1 10.69 -56.65 -38.92
N GLU A 2 11.87 -56.08 -38.70
CA GLU A 2 12.13 -55.11 -37.64
C GLU A 2 11.72 -53.74 -38.15
N LEU A 3 10.78 -53.13 -37.51
CA LEU A 3 10.38 -51.74 -37.77
C LEU A 3 11.45 -50.77 -37.25
N ASN A 4 11.93 -49.94 -38.15
CA ASN A 4 12.98 -48.97 -37.96
C ASN A 4 12.53 -47.86 -36.96
N ARG A 5 13.39 -47.49 -35.98
CA ARG A 5 13.13 -46.51 -34.94
C ARG A 5 12.66 -45.12 -35.43
N ARG A 6 12.81 -44.82 -36.72
CA ARG A 6 12.31 -43.58 -37.34
C ARG A 6 10.81 -43.57 -37.63
N GLU A 7 10.19 -44.71 -37.80
CA GLU A 7 8.75 -44.81 -38.09
C GLU A 7 7.89 -44.80 -36.79
N ALA A 8 8.47 -45.15 -35.65
CA ALA A 8 7.81 -45.11 -34.35
C ALA A 8 7.73 -43.66 -33.78
N MET A 9 8.55 -42.72 -34.26
CA MET A 9 8.52 -41.29 -33.81
C MET A 9 7.56 -40.43 -34.61
N ALA A 10 7.03 -40.90 -35.73
CA ALA A 10 6.07 -40.13 -36.56
C ALA A 10 4.60 -40.35 -36.13
N ALA A 11 4.30 -41.33 -35.28
CA ALA A 11 2.95 -41.62 -34.82
C ALA A 11 2.53 -41.01 -33.48
N MET A 12 3.41 -40.21 -32.82
CA MET A 12 3.12 -39.53 -31.56
C MET A 12 3.10 -37.97 -31.67
N GLY A 13 2.94 -37.44 -32.86
CA GLY A 13 2.95 -36.01 -33.16
C GLY A 13 1.57 -35.36 -33.30
N GLY A 14 0.56 -35.83 -32.61
CA GLY A 14 -0.81 -35.30 -32.71
C GLY A 14 -1.48 -35.05 -31.37
N LEU A 15 -0.75 -34.56 -30.33
CA LEU A 15 -1.42 -33.95 -29.18
C LEU A 15 -1.84 -32.54 -29.60
N ALA A 16 -3.13 -32.38 -29.89
CA ALA A 16 -3.77 -31.08 -29.99
C ALA A 16 -3.47 -30.29 -28.73
N LEU A 17 -2.72 -29.18 -28.87
CA LEU A 17 -2.74 -28.12 -27.90
C LEU A 17 -4.19 -27.61 -27.87
N SER A 18 -5.01 -28.20 -27.00
CA SER A 18 -6.23 -27.53 -26.57
C SER A 18 -5.79 -26.30 -25.83
N THR A 19 -5.83 -25.14 -26.48
CA THR A 19 -5.88 -23.87 -25.82
C THR A 19 -7.09 -23.95 -24.91
N MET A 20 -6.85 -24.22 -23.62
CA MET A 20 -7.84 -23.95 -22.60
C MET A 20 -8.13 -22.47 -22.67
N ALA A 21 -9.13 -22.07 -23.45
CA ALA A 21 -9.76 -20.80 -23.31
C ALA A 21 -10.25 -20.76 -21.86
N GLY A 22 -9.55 -20.03 -21.02
CA GLY A 22 -9.98 -19.81 -19.63
C GLY A 22 -11.44 -19.39 -19.66
N ALA A 23 -12.26 -19.89 -18.76
CA ALA A 23 -13.62 -19.41 -18.60
C ALA A 23 -13.58 -17.88 -18.58
N PRO A 24 -14.50 -17.17 -19.25
CA PRO A 24 -14.50 -15.72 -19.29
C PRO A 24 -14.48 -15.21 -17.85
N GLN A 25 -13.45 -14.45 -17.50
CA GLN A 25 -13.33 -13.86 -16.19
C GLN A 25 -14.57 -12.99 -15.99
N ALA A 26 -15.33 -13.24 -14.92
CA ALA A 26 -16.55 -12.48 -14.65
C ALA A 26 -16.22 -10.98 -14.69
N ALA A 27 -17.08 -10.18 -15.31
CA ALA A 27 -16.87 -8.74 -15.41
C ALA A 27 -16.69 -8.16 -14.00
N LEU A 28 -15.60 -7.39 -13.80
CA LEU A 28 -15.32 -6.76 -12.52
C LEU A 28 -16.43 -5.76 -12.17
N PRO A 29 -16.82 -5.64 -10.89
CA PRO A 29 -17.78 -4.64 -10.47
C PRO A 29 -17.34 -3.21 -10.87
N ALA A 30 -18.27 -2.37 -11.27
CA ALA A 30 -17.98 -1.02 -11.76
C ALA A 30 -17.23 -0.14 -10.73
N PHE A 31 -17.41 -0.42 -9.45
CA PHE A 31 -16.74 0.29 -8.34
C PHE A 31 -15.31 -0.18 -8.09
N TRP A 32 -14.91 -1.32 -8.63
CA TRP A 32 -13.58 -1.90 -8.43
C TRP A 32 -12.55 -1.24 -9.36
N LYS A 33 -12.02 -0.10 -8.92
CA LYS A 33 -11.18 0.83 -9.68
C LYS A 33 -9.71 0.65 -9.34
N THR A 34 -9.04 -0.32 -9.95
CA THR A 34 -7.66 -0.69 -9.60
C THR A 34 -6.61 -0.38 -10.66
N ARG A 35 -7.03 0.07 -11.86
CA ARG A 35 -6.14 0.35 -13.00
C ARG A 35 -5.53 1.73 -12.90
N LEU A 36 -4.37 1.94 -13.54
CA LEU A 36 -3.82 3.29 -13.69
C LEU A 36 -4.77 4.22 -14.45
N SER A 37 -5.50 3.71 -15.43
CA SER A 37 -6.55 4.47 -16.13
C SER A 37 -7.72 4.89 -15.23
N ASP A 38 -8.03 4.13 -14.17
CA ASP A 38 -9.02 4.52 -13.18
C ASP A 38 -8.48 5.66 -12.30
N VAL A 39 -7.18 5.62 -11.96
CA VAL A 39 -6.50 6.73 -11.30
C VAL A 39 -6.55 7.99 -12.18
N ASP A 40 -6.17 7.90 -13.45
CA ASP A 40 -6.23 9.03 -14.38
C ASP A 40 -7.66 9.59 -14.54
N ALA A 41 -8.68 8.72 -14.48
CA ALA A 41 -10.07 9.12 -14.58
C ALA A 41 -10.50 9.91 -13.34
N ILE A 42 -10.25 9.41 -12.12
CA ILE A 42 -10.65 10.09 -10.89
C ILE A 42 -9.92 11.42 -10.70
N LEU A 43 -8.65 11.52 -11.14
CA LEU A 43 -7.89 12.78 -11.05
C LEU A 43 -8.55 13.94 -11.84
N LYS A 44 -9.24 13.64 -12.95
CA LYS A 44 -10.00 14.63 -13.72
C LYS A 44 -11.27 15.10 -13.02
N GLU A 45 -11.77 14.34 -12.07
CA GLU A 45 -12.94 14.66 -11.26
C GLU A 45 -12.61 15.50 -10.02
N VAL A 46 -11.31 15.62 -9.64
CA VAL A 46 -10.86 16.39 -8.47
C VAL A 46 -11.15 17.89 -8.67
N LYS A 47 -12.01 18.44 -7.82
CA LYS A 47 -12.42 19.87 -7.80
C LYS A 47 -12.23 20.52 -6.44
N ARG A 48 -12.44 19.75 -5.35
CA ARG A 48 -12.28 20.23 -3.96
C ARG A 48 -10.84 20.14 -3.48
N GLY A 49 -10.06 19.23 -4.10
CA GLY A 49 -8.64 19.03 -3.86
C GLY A 49 -7.77 19.65 -4.95
N ARG A 50 -6.47 19.35 -4.87
CA ARG A 50 -5.47 19.70 -5.88
C ARG A 50 -4.74 18.42 -6.31
N ALA A 51 -4.86 18.07 -7.59
CA ALA A 51 -4.12 16.96 -8.18
C ALA A 51 -2.87 17.49 -8.90
N ARG A 52 -1.73 16.81 -8.72
CA ARG A 52 -0.48 17.10 -9.44
C ARG A 52 0.36 15.84 -9.60
N VAL A 53 1.29 15.88 -10.52
CA VAL A 53 2.37 14.90 -10.57
C VAL A 53 3.34 15.19 -9.43
N LEU A 54 3.61 14.19 -8.59
CA LEU A 54 4.58 14.26 -7.51
C LEU A 54 5.99 14.05 -8.07
N VAL A 55 6.16 12.99 -8.86
CA VAL A 55 7.43 12.60 -9.48
C VAL A 55 7.15 11.68 -10.68
N LYS A 56 8.13 11.54 -11.57
CA LYS A 56 8.17 10.45 -12.56
C LYS A 56 8.83 9.22 -11.97
N SER A 57 8.24 8.05 -12.20
CA SER A 57 8.84 6.76 -11.84
C SER A 57 10.04 6.43 -12.73
N ALA A 58 10.77 5.38 -12.39
CA ALA A 58 11.88 4.87 -13.18
C ALA A 58 11.46 4.58 -14.65
N GLY A 59 10.24 4.06 -14.87
CA GLY A 59 9.67 3.81 -16.20
C GLY A 59 9.04 5.04 -16.85
N GLY A 60 9.20 6.24 -16.27
CA GLY A 60 8.70 7.51 -16.81
C GLY A 60 7.20 7.75 -16.59
N ARG A 61 6.51 6.90 -15.79
CA ARG A 61 5.08 7.06 -15.47
C ARG A 61 4.90 8.09 -14.36
N ASP A 62 3.74 8.74 -14.37
CA ASP A 62 3.40 9.73 -13.35
C ASP A 62 3.04 9.05 -12.03
N VAL A 63 3.72 9.44 -10.94
CA VAL A 63 3.27 9.24 -9.57
C VAL A 63 2.46 10.47 -9.18
N HIS A 64 1.17 10.30 -9.00
CA HIS A 64 0.25 11.40 -8.71
C HIS A 64 0.09 11.64 -7.22
N LEU A 65 -0.11 12.91 -6.86
CA LEU A 65 -0.52 13.36 -5.53
C LEU A 65 -1.85 14.11 -5.65
N VAL A 66 -2.83 13.71 -4.84
CA VAL A 66 -4.06 14.49 -4.58
C VAL A 66 -3.98 15.03 -3.16
N ALA A 67 -4.23 16.32 -2.99
CA ALA A 67 -4.14 16.98 -1.69
C ALA A 67 -5.43 17.74 -1.38
N TYR A 68 -5.97 17.53 -0.17
CA TYR A 68 -7.14 18.22 0.36
C TYR A 68 -6.75 19.07 1.60
N GLY A 69 -7.49 20.14 1.84
CA GLY A 69 -7.23 21.09 2.91
C GLY A 69 -5.97 21.93 2.64
N GLU A 70 -5.84 23.07 3.33
CA GLU A 70 -4.67 23.93 3.19
C GLU A 70 -3.47 23.35 3.94
N PRO A 71 -2.23 23.53 3.44
CA PRO A 71 -1.02 23.12 4.13
C PRO A 71 -0.95 23.70 5.54
N VAL A 72 -0.42 22.90 6.48
CA VAL A 72 -0.16 23.36 7.84
C VAL A 72 1.26 23.94 7.88
N PRO A 73 1.43 25.23 8.24
CA PRO A 73 2.75 25.82 8.29
C PRO A 73 3.59 25.19 9.39
N LEU A 74 4.82 24.82 9.06
CA LEU A 74 5.79 24.34 10.05
C LEU A 74 6.29 25.53 10.90
N ARG A 75 6.57 25.28 12.19
CA ARG A 75 7.11 26.28 13.11
C ARG A 75 8.56 26.64 12.77
N SER A 76 9.30 25.67 12.25
CA SER A 76 10.73 25.76 12.01
C SER A 76 11.13 24.94 10.79
N THR A 77 12.28 25.24 10.21
CA THR A 77 12.94 24.43 9.17
C THR A 77 13.73 23.25 9.74
N ALA A 78 13.84 23.13 11.07
CA ALA A 78 14.48 21.98 11.70
C ALA A 78 13.76 20.68 11.31
N ASN A 79 14.52 19.62 11.01
CA ASN A 79 13.94 18.31 10.75
C ASN A 79 13.56 17.60 12.07
N TRP A 80 12.78 16.54 11.97
CA TRP A 80 12.33 15.73 13.10
C TRP A 80 13.49 15.28 14.01
N ASN A 81 14.55 14.74 13.42
CA ASN A 81 15.71 14.27 14.17
C ASN A 81 16.42 15.41 14.93
N SER A 82 16.54 16.57 14.30
CA SER A 82 17.11 17.77 14.95
C SER A 82 16.24 18.24 16.12
N ALA A 83 14.92 18.23 15.95
CA ALA A 83 13.98 18.60 17.01
C ALA A 83 14.04 17.64 18.21
N CYS A 84 14.15 16.33 17.96
CA CYS A 84 14.39 15.32 18.99
C CYS A 84 15.73 15.54 19.72
N GLY A 85 16.80 15.83 18.97
CA GLY A 85 18.11 16.15 19.54
C GLY A 85 18.09 17.40 20.42
N GLY A 86 17.25 18.37 20.10
CA GLY A 86 17.01 19.57 20.89
C GLY A 86 16.04 19.38 22.07
N ASN A 87 15.54 18.17 22.33
CA ASN A 87 14.51 17.87 23.33
C ASN A 87 13.20 18.66 23.14
N ASP A 88 12.92 19.15 21.94
CA ASP A 88 11.68 19.82 21.57
C ASP A 88 11.11 19.25 20.25
N PRO A 89 10.62 17.99 20.25
CA PRO A 89 10.12 17.33 19.05
C PRO A 89 8.93 18.06 18.43
N ALA A 90 8.15 18.83 19.22
CA ALA A 90 7.03 19.62 18.71
C ALA A 90 7.48 20.81 17.85
N SER A 91 8.71 21.29 17.99
CA SER A 91 9.19 22.47 17.25
C SER A 91 9.19 22.28 15.74
N TYR A 92 9.46 21.07 15.26
CA TYR A 92 9.47 20.75 13.82
C TYR A 92 8.10 20.92 13.16
N ALA A 93 7.03 20.43 13.79
CA ALA A 93 5.71 20.35 13.18
C ALA A 93 4.59 20.81 14.14
N ARG A 94 4.91 21.47 15.25
CA ARG A 94 3.95 21.90 16.27
C ARG A 94 3.00 20.79 16.72
N LYS A 95 3.54 19.60 16.96
CA LYS A 95 2.77 18.42 17.40
C LYS A 95 2.20 18.58 18.83
N ASP A 96 1.62 19.75 19.09
CA ASP A 96 0.91 20.12 20.32
C ASP A 96 -0.60 19.86 20.23
N GLY A 97 -1.08 19.45 19.04
CA GLY A 97 -2.48 19.20 18.75
C GLY A 97 -3.31 20.47 18.52
N ALA A 98 -2.68 21.66 18.40
CA ALA A 98 -3.37 22.91 18.10
C ALA A 98 -3.71 23.12 16.62
N GLN A 99 -3.27 22.21 15.76
CA GLN A 99 -3.44 22.27 14.32
C GLN A 99 -4.35 21.17 13.83
N ARG A 100 -4.85 21.32 12.57
CA ARG A 100 -5.55 20.24 11.91
C ARG A 100 -4.63 19.04 11.71
N PRO A 101 -5.12 17.81 11.85
CA PRO A 101 -4.33 16.62 11.56
C PRO A 101 -3.89 16.58 10.10
N VAL A 102 -2.67 16.10 9.86
CA VAL A 102 -2.10 15.87 8.53
C VAL A 102 -1.98 14.37 8.31
N LEU A 103 -2.63 13.84 7.29
CA LEU A 103 -2.61 12.42 6.94
C LEU A 103 -1.99 12.21 5.57
N PHE A 104 -1.08 11.25 5.48
CA PHE A 104 -0.49 10.81 4.23
C PHE A 104 -0.89 9.35 3.96
N LEU A 105 -1.70 9.14 2.92
CA LEU A 105 -2.13 7.84 2.47
C LEU A 105 -1.33 7.47 1.21
N LEU A 106 -0.42 6.53 1.37
CA LEU A 106 0.44 6.03 0.31
C LEU A 106 -0.15 4.74 -0.25
N GLY A 107 -0.61 4.80 -1.49
CA GLY A 107 -1.06 3.66 -2.27
C GLY A 107 0.08 2.67 -2.51
N PRO A 108 -0.25 1.46 -3.00
CA PRO A 108 0.69 0.36 -3.04
C PRO A 108 2.01 0.68 -3.71
N VAL A 109 3.09 0.39 -2.99
CA VAL A 109 4.47 0.44 -3.51
C VAL A 109 4.89 -0.89 -4.15
N HIS A 110 4.08 -1.93 -4.00
CA HIS A 110 4.15 -3.18 -4.77
C HIS A 110 2.99 -3.21 -5.76
N GLY A 111 3.27 -3.25 -7.05
CA GLY A 111 2.27 -3.01 -8.10
C GLY A 111 1.18 -4.08 -8.23
N GLN A 112 1.39 -5.29 -7.66
CA GLN A 112 0.38 -6.35 -7.62
C GLN A 112 -0.62 -6.20 -6.45
N GLU A 113 -0.34 -5.35 -5.47
CA GLU A 113 -1.19 -5.15 -4.28
C GLU A 113 -2.27 -4.10 -4.59
N ILE A 114 -3.17 -4.46 -5.48
CA ILE A 114 -4.09 -3.54 -6.19
C ILE A 114 -5.26 -3.03 -5.33
N GLU A 115 -5.56 -3.67 -4.23
CA GLU A 115 -6.70 -3.35 -3.34
C GLU A 115 -6.61 -1.92 -2.80
N GLY A 116 -5.39 -1.50 -2.44
CA GLY A 116 -5.12 -0.14 -1.98
C GLY A 116 -5.39 0.93 -3.05
N VAL A 117 -5.15 0.62 -4.34
CA VAL A 117 -5.50 1.54 -5.44
C VAL A 117 -7.01 1.71 -5.50
N GLY A 118 -7.76 0.59 -5.50
CA GLY A 118 -9.23 0.60 -5.50
C GLY A 118 -9.82 1.38 -4.32
N GLY A 119 -9.25 1.17 -3.13
CA GLY A 119 -9.63 1.90 -1.91
C GLY A 119 -9.40 3.41 -2.03
N LEU A 120 -8.21 3.84 -2.47
CA LEU A 120 -7.88 5.28 -2.57
C LEU A 120 -8.65 5.99 -3.68
N VAL A 121 -8.91 5.34 -4.81
CA VAL A 121 -9.78 5.90 -5.87
C VAL A 121 -11.19 6.12 -5.33
N ASN A 122 -11.74 5.19 -4.55
CA ASN A 122 -13.03 5.37 -3.88
C ASN A 122 -12.99 6.44 -2.79
N LEU A 123 -11.90 6.56 -2.02
CA LEU A 123 -11.73 7.63 -1.03
C LEU A 123 -11.71 9.02 -1.68
N ILE A 124 -11.01 9.18 -2.80
CA ILE A 124 -11.03 10.44 -3.58
C ILE A 124 -12.46 10.75 -4.02
N ARG A 125 -13.22 9.75 -4.50
CA ARG A 125 -14.62 9.93 -4.84
C ARG A 125 -15.47 10.40 -3.65
N VAL A 126 -15.25 9.82 -2.46
CA VAL A 126 -15.91 10.26 -1.21
C VAL A 126 -15.52 11.68 -0.86
N ALA A 127 -14.26 12.07 -0.97
CA ALA A 127 -13.80 13.44 -0.71
C ALA A 127 -14.48 14.48 -1.63
N GLU A 128 -14.75 14.11 -2.88
CA GLU A 128 -15.40 14.99 -3.85
C GLU A 128 -16.93 15.02 -3.74
N THR A 129 -17.57 13.90 -3.37
CA THR A 129 -19.03 13.74 -3.50
C THR A 129 -19.74 13.30 -2.22
N GLY A 130 -19.03 12.84 -1.21
CA GLY A 130 -19.59 12.18 -0.02
C GLY A 130 -19.97 10.71 -0.24
N ARG A 131 -19.78 10.15 -1.45
CA ARG A 131 -20.18 8.78 -1.82
C ARG A 131 -19.06 8.03 -2.51
N ASP A 132 -18.97 6.71 -2.30
CA ASP A 132 -18.10 5.83 -3.07
C ASP A 132 -18.71 5.48 -4.46
N PHE A 133 -18.00 4.69 -5.27
CA PHE A 133 -18.49 4.26 -6.60
C PHE A 133 -19.60 3.20 -6.55
N ARG A 134 -20.00 2.72 -5.35
CA ARG A 134 -21.22 1.93 -5.13
C ARG A 134 -22.44 2.82 -4.82
N ASP A 135 -22.24 4.14 -4.80
CA ASP A 135 -23.21 5.14 -4.37
C ASP A 135 -23.55 5.08 -2.86
N ARG A 136 -22.72 4.35 -2.08
CA ARG A 136 -22.84 4.33 -0.62
C ARG A 136 -22.36 5.65 -0.03
N GLU A 137 -23.18 6.24 0.83
CA GLU A 137 -22.85 7.47 1.54
C GLU A 137 -21.87 7.21 2.69
N TRP A 138 -20.84 8.08 2.80
CA TRP A 138 -19.80 8.07 3.83
C TRP A 138 -19.74 9.43 4.52
N LYS A 139 -20.88 9.84 5.12
CA LYS A 139 -21.05 11.19 5.71
C LYS A 139 -19.98 11.51 6.75
N GLU A 140 -19.80 10.64 7.78
CA GLU A 140 -18.83 10.86 8.86
C GLU A 140 -17.39 10.92 8.33
N LEU A 141 -17.02 10.02 7.42
CA LEU A 141 -15.71 10.03 6.77
C LEU A 141 -15.47 11.34 6.01
N ALA A 142 -16.44 11.81 5.20
CA ALA A 142 -16.32 13.05 4.43
C ALA A 142 -16.19 14.28 5.35
N GLU A 143 -16.95 14.33 6.45
CA GLU A 143 -16.88 15.40 7.46
C GLU A 143 -15.54 15.41 8.19
N ASN A 144 -14.99 14.25 8.57
CA ASN A 144 -13.68 14.16 9.24
C ASN A 144 -12.52 14.45 8.28
N LEU A 145 -12.61 13.97 7.03
CA LEU A 145 -11.64 14.30 5.99
C LEU A 145 -11.54 15.82 5.78
N ALA A 146 -12.68 16.53 5.75
CA ALA A 146 -12.70 17.99 5.58
C ALA A 146 -12.01 18.77 6.73
N LYS A 147 -11.87 18.16 7.91
CA LYS A 147 -11.16 18.74 9.06
C LYS A 147 -9.64 18.56 9.00
N CYS A 148 -9.15 17.73 8.07
CA CYS A 148 -7.76 17.34 7.96
C CYS A 148 -7.05 18.02 6.77
N ARG A 149 -5.73 18.04 6.80
CA ARG A 149 -4.87 18.11 5.64
C ARG A 149 -4.62 16.68 5.17
N VAL A 150 -4.98 16.36 3.94
CA VAL A 150 -4.91 14.98 3.42
C VAL A 150 -4.07 14.93 2.16
N LEU A 151 -3.13 14.01 2.13
CA LEU A 151 -2.20 13.74 1.04
C LEU A 151 -2.45 12.31 0.57
N ILE A 152 -2.86 12.12 -0.67
CA ILE A 152 -3.16 10.80 -1.24
C ILE A 152 -2.26 10.57 -2.46
N VAL A 153 -1.45 9.53 -2.42
CA VAL A 153 -0.75 8.98 -3.57
C VAL A 153 -1.47 7.70 -3.99
N PRO A 154 -2.32 7.70 -5.03
CA PRO A 154 -3.19 6.56 -5.34
C PRO A 154 -2.44 5.28 -5.72
N SER A 155 -1.26 5.41 -6.32
CA SER A 155 -0.35 4.31 -6.67
C SER A 155 1.09 4.75 -6.44
N GLY A 156 1.76 4.13 -5.48
CA GLY A 156 3.17 4.43 -5.15
C GLY A 156 4.15 3.85 -6.16
N ASN A 157 3.77 2.78 -6.86
CA ASN A 157 4.58 2.12 -7.89
C ASN A 157 3.78 1.91 -9.18
N PRO A 158 3.64 2.94 -10.02
CA PRO A 158 2.91 2.81 -11.28
C PRO A 158 3.60 1.88 -12.27
N ASP A 159 4.92 1.69 -12.19
CA ASP A 159 5.67 0.76 -13.04
C ASP A 159 5.28 -0.68 -12.75
N GLY A 160 5.31 -1.06 -11.48
CA GLY A 160 4.86 -2.38 -11.04
C GLY A 160 3.38 -2.60 -11.35
N ARG A 161 2.52 -1.58 -11.12
CA ARG A 161 1.09 -1.67 -11.44
C ARG A 161 0.86 -1.88 -12.95
N ALA A 162 1.61 -1.20 -13.81
CA ALA A 162 1.51 -1.36 -15.26
C ALA A 162 1.95 -2.76 -15.73
N ARG A 163 2.90 -3.40 -15.04
CA ARG A 163 3.33 -4.79 -15.31
C ARG A 163 2.37 -5.84 -14.76
N CYS A 164 1.59 -5.51 -13.73
CA CYS A 164 0.60 -6.42 -13.19
C CYS A 164 -0.53 -6.63 -14.18
N SER A 165 -0.63 -7.84 -14.72
CA SER A 165 -1.64 -8.19 -15.72
C SER A 165 -3.03 -8.48 -15.12
N SER A 166 -3.14 -8.51 -13.78
CA SER A 166 -4.42 -8.74 -13.10
C SER A 166 -4.99 -7.44 -12.52
N ASP A 167 -6.29 -7.32 -12.60
CA ASP A 167 -7.06 -6.23 -11.97
C ASP A 167 -7.88 -6.74 -10.77
N SER A 168 -7.78 -8.02 -10.42
CA SER A 168 -8.40 -8.64 -9.25
C SER A 168 -7.71 -9.96 -8.91
N TRP A 169 -7.58 -10.26 -7.62
CA TRP A 169 -7.10 -11.56 -7.13
C TRP A 169 -8.23 -12.43 -6.58
N VAL A 170 -9.46 -11.90 -6.52
CA VAL A 170 -10.62 -12.64 -6.04
C VAL A 170 -10.84 -13.89 -6.90
N GLY A 171 -10.73 -15.07 -6.26
CA GLY A 171 -10.89 -16.36 -6.92
C GLY A 171 -9.67 -16.86 -7.68
N GLU A 172 -8.56 -16.10 -7.74
CA GLU A 172 -7.28 -16.55 -8.30
C GLU A 172 -6.52 -17.44 -7.31
N THR A 173 -5.43 -18.06 -7.77
CA THR A 173 -4.52 -18.81 -6.88
C THR A 173 -3.39 -17.93 -6.37
N LEU A 174 -2.86 -18.27 -5.19
CA LEU A 174 -1.67 -17.60 -4.64
C LEU A 174 -0.47 -17.75 -5.58
N GLU A 175 -0.31 -18.90 -6.25
CA GLU A 175 0.77 -19.14 -7.21
C GLU A 175 0.74 -18.13 -8.38
N VAL A 176 -0.44 -17.84 -8.92
CA VAL A 176 -0.61 -16.83 -9.99
C VAL A 176 -0.27 -15.44 -9.48
N HIS A 177 -0.75 -15.10 -8.28
CA HIS A 177 -0.42 -13.82 -7.62
C HIS A 177 1.10 -13.68 -7.41
N GLU A 178 1.77 -14.70 -6.84
CA GLU A 178 3.21 -14.67 -6.61
C GLU A 178 4.00 -14.58 -7.92
N ARG A 179 3.64 -15.34 -8.94
CA ARG A 179 4.32 -15.31 -10.25
C ARG A 179 4.25 -13.93 -10.90
N ILE A 180 3.10 -13.27 -10.85
CA ILE A 180 2.93 -11.92 -11.39
C ILE A 180 3.63 -10.89 -10.50
N GLY A 181 3.50 -11.02 -9.19
CA GLY A 181 4.09 -10.11 -8.21
C GLY A 181 5.61 -10.23 -8.13
N MET A 182 6.10 -11.43 -7.85
CA MET A 182 7.53 -11.64 -7.56
C MET A 182 8.39 -11.82 -8.81
N GLY A 183 7.78 -12.26 -9.94
CA GLY A 183 8.51 -12.55 -11.17
C GLY A 183 9.22 -13.89 -11.16
N THR A 184 10.15 -14.08 -12.10
CA THR A 184 10.87 -15.35 -12.27
C THR A 184 12.38 -15.18 -12.28
N ARG A 185 13.07 -16.27 -11.97
CA ARG A 185 14.50 -16.46 -12.23
C ARG A 185 14.75 -16.63 -13.73
N PRO A 186 16.03 -16.54 -14.19
CA PRO A 186 16.40 -16.77 -15.59
C PRO A 186 16.01 -18.14 -16.12
N ASP A 187 15.96 -19.18 -15.27
CA ASP A 187 15.53 -20.52 -15.60
C ASP A 187 14.02 -20.68 -15.69
N GLY A 188 13.26 -19.59 -15.48
CA GLY A 188 11.80 -19.56 -15.50
C GLY A 188 11.12 -19.97 -14.19
N ALA A 189 11.88 -20.40 -13.18
CA ALA A 189 11.31 -20.71 -11.87
C ALA A 189 10.79 -19.45 -11.16
N ASN A 190 9.65 -19.56 -10.48
CA ASN A 190 9.06 -18.44 -9.76
C ASN A 190 9.96 -18.03 -8.58
N TYR A 191 10.03 -16.72 -8.34
CA TYR A 191 10.43 -16.20 -7.04
C TYR A 191 9.29 -16.38 -6.05
N THR A 192 9.64 -16.62 -4.79
CA THR A 192 8.68 -16.77 -3.70
C THR A 192 8.94 -15.74 -2.60
N TRP A 193 7.89 -15.29 -1.96
CA TRP A 193 8.01 -14.46 -0.77
C TRP A 193 8.36 -15.34 0.45
N PRO A 194 9.22 -14.91 1.40
CA PRO A 194 9.95 -13.63 1.45
C PRO A 194 11.32 -13.65 0.76
N HIS A 195 11.69 -14.77 0.13
CA HIS A 195 13.05 -15.00 -0.38
C HIS A 195 13.45 -14.05 -1.50
N VAL A 196 12.49 -13.56 -2.28
CA VAL A 196 12.71 -12.55 -3.31
C VAL A 196 13.35 -11.26 -2.76
N LYS A 197 13.13 -10.92 -1.49
CA LYS A 197 13.73 -9.75 -0.82
C LYS A 197 15.24 -9.82 -0.63
N ARG A 198 15.87 -10.99 -0.85
CA ARG A 198 17.33 -11.18 -0.75
C ARG A 198 18.08 -10.56 -1.92
N ILE A 199 17.38 -10.16 -2.99
CA ILE A 199 17.98 -9.58 -4.18
C ILE A 199 17.44 -8.16 -4.35
N HIS A 200 18.35 -7.18 -4.27
CA HIS A 200 17.98 -5.78 -4.42
C HIS A 200 19.17 -4.95 -4.93
N PRO A 201 19.04 -4.19 -6.02
CA PRO A 201 17.88 -4.16 -6.92
C PRO A 201 17.73 -5.47 -7.71
N MET A 202 16.49 -5.80 -8.11
CA MET A 202 16.15 -6.98 -8.91
C MET A 202 16.43 -6.69 -10.39
N ARG A 203 17.66 -6.96 -10.84
CA ARG A 203 18.11 -6.71 -12.22
C ARG A 203 19.29 -7.60 -12.61
N GLY A 204 19.68 -7.53 -13.89
CA GLY A 204 20.82 -8.29 -14.44
C GLY A 204 20.54 -9.80 -14.45
N GLU A 205 21.56 -10.59 -14.16
CA GLU A 205 21.52 -12.06 -14.23
C GLU A 205 20.54 -12.72 -13.24
N ALA A 206 20.01 -11.96 -12.27
CA ALA A 206 18.99 -12.45 -11.34
C ALA A 206 17.59 -12.50 -11.95
N VAL A 207 17.34 -11.83 -13.07
CA VAL A 207 15.98 -11.60 -13.59
C VAL A 207 15.71 -12.39 -14.84
N GLY A 208 14.73 -13.30 -14.78
CA GLY A 208 14.07 -13.84 -15.97
C GLY A 208 12.93 -12.92 -16.41
N LYS A 209 11.92 -12.76 -15.57
CA LYS A 209 10.82 -11.80 -15.75
C LYS A 209 10.69 -10.95 -14.50
N LEU A 210 10.83 -9.63 -14.65
CA LEU A 210 10.64 -8.71 -13.53
C LEU A 210 9.18 -8.70 -13.08
N GLY A 211 8.96 -8.91 -11.80
CA GLY A 211 7.62 -8.92 -11.20
C GLY A 211 7.08 -7.52 -10.91
N ALA A 212 5.79 -7.44 -10.63
CA ALA A 212 5.11 -6.18 -10.28
C ALA A 212 5.53 -5.62 -8.92
N TYR A 213 6.25 -6.38 -8.12
CA TYR A 213 6.79 -6.00 -6.80
C TYR A 213 7.83 -4.87 -6.88
N TRP A 214 8.42 -4.64 -8.05
CA TRP A 214 9.54 -3.73 -8.29
C TRP A 214 9.11 -2.56 -9.19
N ASN A 215 9.83 -1.44 -9.12
CA ASN A 215 9.75 -0.44 -10.19
C ASN A 215 10.55 -0.90 -11.44
N ASP A 216 10.62 -0.09 -12.50
CA ASP A 216 11.29 -0.50 -13.75
C ASP A 216 12.82 -0.58 -13.63
N ASP A 217 13.42 0.03 -12.59
CA ASP A 217 14.83 -0.14 -12.24
C ASP A 217 15.10 -1.35 -11.33
N GLY A 218 14.10 -2.15 -11.04
CA GLY A 218 14.21 -3.30 -10.13
C GLY A 218 14.34 -2.91 -8.66
N VAL A 219 13.96 -1.69 -8.29
CA VAL A 219 13.98 -1.22 -6.91
C VAL A 219 12.70 -1.62 -6.19
N ASN A 220 12.82 -2.26 -5.04
CA ASN A 220 11.73 -2.46 -4.11
C ASN A 220 11.58 -1.20 -3.25
N LEU A 221 10.56 -0.38 -3.52
CA LEU A 221 10.34 0.88 -2.83
C LEU A 221 10.10 0.72 -1.33
N MET A 222 9.60 -0.47 -0.88
CA MET A 222 9.41 -0.76 0.53
C MET A 222 10.72 -1.01 1.28
N HIS A 223 11.78 -1.36 0.56
CA HIS A 223 13.10 -1.72 1.08
C HIS A 223 14.24 -1.08 0.28
N ASP A 224 14.05 0.16 -0.16
CA ASP A 224 15.10 0.96 -0.80
C ASP A 224 16.22 1.34 0.18
N ASP A 225 17.31 1.89 -0.28
CA ASP A 225 18.36 2.45 0.58
C ASP A 225 17.88 3.77 1.22
N TRP A 226 17.74 3.77 2.55
CA TRP A 226 17.22 4.93 3.27
C TRP A 226 18.23 6.06 3.44
N PHE A 227 19.52 5.76 3.35
CA PHE A 227 20.60 6.75 3.43
C PHE A 227 20.90 7.36 2.05
N ALA A 228 20.71 6.58 0.99
CA ALA A 228 20.91 7.01 -0.39
C ALA A 228 19.83 6.39 -1.30
N PRO A 229 18.55 6.84 -1.21
CA PRO A 229 17.47 6.24 -1.97
C PRO A 229 17.77 6.20 -3.47
N MET A 230 17.62 5.02 -4.07
CA MET A 230 17.87 4.80 -5.49
C MET A 230 16.70 5.31 -6.34
N ALA A 231 15.47 5.04 -5.90
CA ALA A 231 14.26 5.40 -6.64
C ALA A 231 13.90 6.88 -6.46
N ALA A 232 13.46 7.49 -7.54
CA ALA A 232 12.92 8.85 -7.52
C ALA A 232 11.62 8.94 -6.68
N GLU A 233 10.82 7.89 -6.72
CA GLU A 233 9.60 7.71 -5.95
C GLU A 233 9.89 7.78 -4.45
N THR A 234 10.87 7.01 -3.96
CA THR A 234 11.28 7.00 -2.55
C THR A 234 11.73 8.38 -2.09
N LYS A 235 12.57 9.07 -2.89
CA LYS A 235 13.02 10.44 -2.60
C LYS A 235 11.84 11.40 -2.48
N ALA A 236 10.87 11.29 -3.38
CA ALA A 236 9.69 12.15 -3.37
C ALA A 236 8.79 11.90 -2.15
N PHE A 237 8.64 10.64 -1.70
CA PHE A 237 7.87 10.33 -0.49
C PHE A 237 8.54 10.91 0.76
N PHE A 238 9.87 10.82 0.88
CA PHE A 238 10.62 11.46 1.97
C PHE A 238 10.50 12.98 1.94
N GLN A 239 10.62 13.58 0.77
CA GLN A 239 10.49 15.02 0.62
C GLN A 239 9.08 15.48 1.05
N LEU A 240 8.03 14.83 0.56
CA LEU A 240 6.65 15.12 0.93
C LEU A 240 6.41 14.98 2.44
N ALA A 241 6.93 13.92 3.05
CA ALA A 241 6.81 13.69 4.49
C ALA A 241 7.52 14.78 5.32
N ARG A 242 8.65 15.29 4.85
CA ARG A 242 9.36 16.40 5.53
C ARG A 242 8.66 17.75 5.35
N GLU A 243 8.11 18.02 4.17
CA GLU A 243 7.43 19.27 3.85
C GLU A 243 6.08 19.41 4.53
N GLU A 244 5.34 18.32 4.65
CA GLU A 244 3.97 18.33 5.21
C GLU A 244 3.91 17.83 6.66
N ALA A 245 4.97 17.20 7.17
CA ALA A 245 5.10 16.63 8.52
C ALA A 245 3.82 15.88 8.98
N PRO A 246 3.40 14.82 8.32
CA PRO A 246 2.17 14.11 8.65
C PRO A 246 2.10 13.68 10.12
N ASP A 247 0.90 13.66 10.68
CA ASP A 247 0.62 13.04 11.98
C ASP A 247 0.47 11.52 11.82
N PHE A 248 -0.14 11.10 10.72
CA PHE A 248 -0.32 9.70 10.37
C PHE A 248 0.15 9.44 8.95
N ILE A 249 0.87 8.32 8.76
CA ILE A 249 1.20 7.79 7.43
C ILE A 249 0.72 6.35 7.37
N VAL A 250 -0.12 6.03 6.38
CA VAL A 250 -0.47 4.65 6.08
C VAL A 250 0.07 4.26 4.72
N SER A 251 0.85 3.18 4.66
CA SER A 251 1.24 2.53 3.42
C SER A 251 0.32 1.34 3.20
N LEU A 252 -0.42 1.37 2.09
CA LEU A 252 -1.40 0.35 1.78
C LEU A 252 -0.74 -0.81 1.05
N HIS A 253 -0.94 -1.99 1.61
CA HIS A 253 -0.44 -3.26 1.10
C HIS A 253 -1.55 -4.32 1.09
N SER A 254 -1.26 -5.49 0.55
CA SER A 254 -2.16 -6.61 0.61
C SER A 254 -1.43 -7.96 0.61
N HIS A 255 -2.00 -8.93 1.29
CA HIS A 255 -1.50 -10.30 1.37
C HIS A 255 -2.64 -11.33 1.46
N GLY A 256 -2.30 -12.62 1.56
CA GLY A 256 -3.31 -13.69 1.62
C GLY A 256 -4.10 -13.77 2.92
N SER A 257 -3.55 -13.31 4.05
CA SER A 257 -4.14 -13.52 5.40
C SER A 257 -5.17 -12.44 5.76
N ASP A 258 -5.74 -12.54 6.99
CA ASP A 258 -6.66 -11.54 7.52
C ASP A 258 -6.02 -10.15 7.58
N PRO A 259 -6.81 -9.08 7.35
CA PRO A 259 -6.32 -7.71 7.38
C PRO A 259 -5.57 -7.38 8.68
N SER A 260 -4.44 -6.68 8.54
CA SER A 260 -3.61 -6.34 9.69
C SER A 260 -2.99 -4.95 9.60
N ILE A 261 -2.58 -4.46 10.75
CA ILE A 261 -1.76 -3.26 10.89
C ILE A 261 -0.39 -3.70 11.38
N GLU A 262 0.64 -3.41 10.58
CA GLU A 262 2.02 -3.74 10.91
C GLU A 262 2.73 -2.48 11.45
N PRO A 263 3.31 -2.55 12.66
CA PRO A 263 3.88 -1.39 13.32
C PRO A 263 5.20 -0.94 12.72
N THR A 264 5.52 0.33 12.92
CA THR A 264 6.83 0.92 12.67
C THR A 264 7.90 0.28 13.56
N ALA A 265 9.01 -0.13 12.96
CA ALA A 265 10.17 -0.62 13.70
C ALA A 265 10.87 0.53 14.46
N TYR A 266 11.35 0.20 15.67
CA TYR A 266 12.12 1.10 16.54
C TYR A 266 11.42 2.41 16.94
N ALA A 267 10.11 2.45 16.81
CA ALA A 267 9.31 3.57 17.28
C ALA A 267 9.24 3.60 18.82
N SER A 268 8.96 4.79 19.37
CA SER A 268 8.74 4.94 20.82
C SER A 268 7.55 4.11 21.29
N ARG A 269 7.54 3.76 22.60
CA ARG A 269 6.41 3.08 23.22
C ARG A 269 5.10 3.83 22.99
N THR A 270 5.09 5.15 23.17
CA THR A 270 3.91 6.01 22.96
C THR A 270 3.37 5.90 21.52
N THR A 271 4.25 5.89 20.52
CA THR A 271 3.85 5.69 19.12
C THR A 271 3.21 4.32 18.91
N LYS A 272 3.82 3.27 19.49
CA LYS A 272 3.29 1.90 19.39
C LYS A 272 1.95 1.72 20.11
N GLU A 273 1.76 2.36 21.27
CA GLU A 273 0.50 2.35 22.02
C GLU A 273 -0.61 3.09 21.26
N THR A 274 -0.28 4.25 20.64
CA THR A 274 -1.20 4.98 19.76
C THR A 274 -1.64 4.11 18.57
N LEU A 275 -0.69 3.43 17.94
CA LEU A 275 -0.99 2.54 16.82
C LEU A 275 -1.79 1.31 17.25
N LYS A 276 -1.51 0.77 18.43
CA LYS A 276 -2.31 -0.33 19.00
C LYS A 276 -3.76 0.09 19.21
N GLU A 277 -4.00 1.27 19.80
CA GLU A 277 -5.37 1.80 20.00
C GLU A 277 -6.11 1.95 18.67
N LEU A 278 -5.48 2.55 17.67
CA LEU A 278 -6.06 2.65 16.32
C LEU A 278 -6.34 1.25 15.74
N GLY A 279 -5.38 0.35 15.84
CA GLY A 279 -5.51 -1.02 15.34
C GLY A 279 -6.64 -1.79 16.01
N ASP A 280 -6.79 -1.69 17.34
CA ASP A 280 -7.90 -2.31 18.06
C ASP A 280 -9.25 -1.81 17.55
N ARG A 281 -9.38 -0.49 17.30
CA ARG A 281 -10.62 0.11 16.77
C ARG A 281 -10.91 -0.37 15.34
N VAL A 282 -9.92 -0.40 14.48
CA VAL A 282 -10.05 -0.87 13.09
C VAL A 282 -10.48 -2.33 13.05
N GLN A 283 -9.82 -3.20 13.83
CA GLN A 283 -10.16 -4.63 13.89
C GLN A 283 -11.57 -4.85 14.43
N LYS A 284 -11.96 -4.06 15.44
CA LYS A 284 -13.36 -4.09 15.95
C LYS A 284 -14.36 -3.70 14.85
N ARG A 285 -14.08 -2.67 14.03
CA ARG A 285 -14.95 -2.27 12.92
C ARG A 285 -15.11 -3.39 11.89
N TYR A 286 -14.03 -4.11 11.59
CA TYR A 286 -14.09 -5.26 10.68
C TYR A 286 -14.94 -6.38 11.28
N ALA A 287 -14.74 -6.71 12.57
CA ALA A 287 -15.54 -7.71 13.27
C ALA A 287 -17.04 -7.35 13.29
N ASP A 288 -17.37 -6.11 13.63
CA ASP A 288 -18.76 -5.61 13.68
C ASP A 288 -19.44 -5.67 12.29
N ALA A 289 -18.66 -5.55 11.21
CA ALA A 289 -19.12 -5.64 9.84
C ALA A 289 -19.11 -7.08 9.26
N GLY A 290 -18.71 -8.08 10.05
CA GLY A 290 -18.62 -9.48 9.58
C GLY A 290 -17.52 -9.71 8.54
N LEU A 291 -16.48 -8.88 8.54
CA LEU A 291 -15.32 -8.98 7.65
C LEU A 291 -14.21 -9.82 8.28
N PRO A 292 -13.28 -10.38 7.49
CA PRO A 292 -12.06 -10.95 8.03
C PRO A 292 -11.34 -9.96 8.93
N HIS A 293 -10.87 -10.43 10.10
CA HIS A 293 -10.24 -9.57 11.10
C HIS A 293 -9.33 -10.36 12.03
N ARG A 294 -8.40 -9.68 12.68
CA ARG A 294 -7.57 -10.22 13.76
C ARG A 294 -8.20 -9.88 15.13
N ALA A 295 -7.75 -10.57 16.19
CA ALA A 295 -8.25 -10.36 17.54
C ALA A 295 -8.01 -8.94 18.11
N GLY A 296 -7.17 -8.15 17.46
CA GLY A 296 -6.88 -6.76 17.83
C GLY A 296 -5.75 -6.16 17.01
N GLY A 297 -5.33 -4.95 17.37
CA GLY A 297 -4.22 -4.23 16.78
C GLY A 297 -2.85 -4.84 17.09
N PRO A 298 -1.76 -4.22 16.62
CA PRO A 298 -0.40 -4.72 16.78
C PRO A 298 -0.02 -4.74 18.28
N LYS A 299 0.80 -5.73 18.65
CA LYS A 299 1.35 -5.82 20.00
C LYS A 299 2.37 -4.72 20.26
N VAL A 300 2.35 -4.17 21.48
CA VAL A 300 3.38 -3.24 21.93
C VAL A 300 4.55 -4.03 22.47
N GLU A 301 5.57 -4.22 21.64
CA GLU A 301 6.77 -5.01 21.98
C GLU A 301 8.04 -4.17 21.78
N GLU A 302 9.10 -4.50 22.51
CA GLU A 302 10.42 -3.90 22.33
C GLU A 302 11.16 -4.59 21.19
N ASP A 303 11.60 -3.80 20.20
CA ASP A 303 12.25 -4.34 18.99
C ASP A 303 13.65 -4.88 19.28
N GLY A 304 14.34 -4.32 20.27
CA GLY A 304 15.73 -4.71 20.60
C GLY A 304 15.92 -6.14 21.10
N ALA A 305 14.84 -6.78 21.58
CA ALA A 305 14.88 -8.16 22.08
C ALA A 305 14.64 -9.23 20.99
N LYS A 306 14.31 -8.82 19.77
CA LYS A 306 13.94 -9.74 18.67
C LYS A 306 15.15 -10.13 17.82
N PHE A 307 15.20 -11.41 17.46
CA PHE A 307 16.09 -11.91 16.41
C PHE A 307 15.29 -12.86 15.48
N PRO A 308 15.35 -12.70 14.15
CA PRO A 308 15.98 -11.57 13.46
C PRO A 308 15.33 -10.23 13.84
N PRO A 309 16.06 -9.10 13.71
CA PRO A 309 15.50 -7.79 14.04
C PRO A 309 14.29 -7.48 13.15
N PRO A 310 13.34 -6.65 13.61
CA PRO A 310 12.22 -6.25 12.79
C PRO A 310 12.69 -5.50 11.55
N SER A 311 11.97 -5.66 10.45
CA SER A 311 12.30 -5.00 9.19
C SER A 311 12.18 -3.47 9.32
N PHE A 312 13.27 -2.76 9.04
CA PHE A 312 13.27 -1.31 8.90
C PHE A 312 12.86 -0.96 7.46
N ASN A 313 11.57 -0.86 7.25
CA ASN A 313 10.96 -0.64 5.95
C ASN A 313 10.64 0.85 5.67
N LEU A 314 10.00 1.17 4.53
CA LEU A 314 9.64 2.53 4.14
C LEU A 314 8.83 3.26 5.22
N THR A 315 7.83 2.61 5.84
CA THR A 315 7.03 3.26 6.89
C THR A 315 7.86 3.59 8.13
N SER A 316 8.80 2.71 8.49
CA SER A 316 9.76 2.97 9.57
C SER A 316 10.66 4.16 9.24
N ALA A 317 11.18 4.20 8.02
CA ALA A 317 12.04 5.28 7.56
C ALA A 317 11.28 6.63 7.52
N LEU A 318 10.03 6.64 7.06
CA LEU A 318 9.18 7.84 7.05
C LEU A 318 8.86 8.31 8.48
N HIS A 319 8.57 7.39 9.42
CA HIS A 319 8.42 7.75 10.84
C HIS A 319 9.64 8.51 11.36
N HIS A 320 10.84 7.94 11.17
CA HIS A 320 12.07 8.55 11.65
C HIS A 320 12.46 9.83 10.89
N ALA A 321 11.93 10.06 9.70
CA ALA A 321 12.13 11.29 8.96
C ALA A 321 11.26 12.46 9.43
N CYS A 322 10.01 12.20 9.84
CA CYS A 322 9.03 13.26 10.11
C CYS A 322 8.24 13.13 11.44
N GLY A 323 8.41 12.04 12.18
CA GLY A 323 7.71 11.81 13.46
C GLY A 323 6.24 11.39 13.34
N ALA A 324 5.78 10.97 12.17
CA ALA A 324 4.42 10.46 11.99
C ALA A 324 4.19 9.15 12.73
N VAL A 325 2.97 8.89 13.19
CA VAL A 325 2.51 7.53 13.50
C VAL A 325 2.35 6.80 12.16
N SER A 326 3.40 6.07 11.75
CA SER A 326 3.45 5.39 10.46
C SER A 326 3.16 3.91 10.62
N PHE A 327 2.45 3.32 9.66
CA PHE A 327 2.16 1.88 9.66
C PHE A 327 1.88 1.34 8.27
N VAL A 328 2.02 0.03 8.12
CA VAL A 328 1.52 -0.70 6.96
C VAL A 328 0.13 -1.22 7.30
N HIS A 329 -0.83 -1.01 6.41
CA HIS A 329 -2.08 -1.73 6.43
C HIS A 329 -2.07 -2.81 5.35
N GLU A 330 -2.15 -4.05 5.78
CA GLU A 330 -2.28 -5.21 4.91
C GLU A 330 -3.76 -5.56 4.78
N THR A 331 -4.26 -5.60 3.56
CA THR A 331 -5.60 -6.11 3.25
C THR A 331 -5.50 -7.56 2.76
N CYS A 332 -6.54 -8.37 2.92
CA CYS A 332 -6.60 -9.67 2.25
C CYS A 332 -6.87 -9.47 0.75
N ILE A 333 -6.44 -10.44 -0.07
CA ILE A 333 -6.53 -10.35 -1.55
C ILE A 333 -7.64 -11.22 -2.17
N GLY A 334 -8.28 -12.09 -1.37
CA GLY A 334 -9.38 -12.92 -1.84
C GLY A 334 -9.00 -14.10 -2.75
N VAL A 335 -7.72 -14.54 -2.71
CA VAL A 335 -7.29 -15.75 -3.43
C VAL A 335 -8.03 -16.99 -2.91
N LYS A 336 -8.36 -17.93 -3.80
CA LYS A 336 -9.04 -19.18 -3.45
C LYS A 336 -8.15 -20.22 -2.74
N THR A 337 -6.88 -19.94 -2.55
CA THR A 337 -5.92 -20.83 -1.89
C THR A 337 -6.18 -20.88 -0.38
N ALA A 338 -6.50 -22.04 0.17
CA ALA A 338 -6.61 -22.23 1.62
C ALA A 338 -5.22 -22.05 2.30
N PRO A 339 -5.16 -21.54 3.53
CA PRO A 339 -6.27 -21.21 4.46
C PRO A 339 -6.73 -19.74 4.39
N PHE A 340 -6.48 -19.02 3.32
CA PHE A 340 -6.74 -17.57 3.23
C PHE A 340 -8.23 -17.25 3.18
N PRO A 341 -8.65 -16.07 3.70
CA PRO A 341 -10.04 -15.68 3.71
C PRO A 341 -10.58 -15.52 2.28
N GLN A 342 -11.77 -16.07 2.06
CA GLN A 342 -12.52 -15.90 0.82
C GLN A 342 -13.38 -14.66 0.96
N VAL A 343 -13.12 -13.65 0.14
CA VAL A 343 -13.82 -12.36 0.20
C VAL A 343 -14.29 -11.94 -1.19
N THR A 344 -15.34 -11.14 -1.21
CA THR A 344 -15.84 -10.49 -2.41
C THR A 344 -15.17 -9.12 -2.62
N HIS A 345 -15.34 -8.54 -3.81
CA HIS A 345 -14.88 -7.18 -4.09
C HIS A 345 -15.55 -6.14 -3.17
N ASP A 346 -16.83 -6.34 -2.81
CA ASP A 346 -17.54 -5.48 -1.86
C ASP A 346 -16.87 -5.51 -0.49
N GLN A 347 -16.53 -6.70 0.02
CA GLN A 347 -15.85 -6.85 1.30
C GLN A 347 -14.44 -6.26 1.27
N LEU A 348 -13.69 -6.44 0.17
CA LEU A 348 -12.38 -5.82 0.00
C LEU A 348 -12.46 -4.29 0.03
N LEU A 349 -13.45 -3.72 -0.66
CA LEU A 349 -13.66 -2.27 -0.60
C LEU A 349 -14.13 -1.82 0.78
N ASP A 350 -14.99 -2.58 1.46
CA ASP A 350 -15.43 -2.26 2.82
C ASP A 350 -14.25 -2.27 3.82
N ILE A 351 -13.29 -3.20 3.71
CA ILE A 351 -12.07 -3.22 4.52
C ILE A 351 -11.30 -1.90 4.34
N GLN A 352 -11.11 -1.44 3.10
CA GLN A 352 -10.41 -0.18 2.83
C GLN A 352 -11.18 1.04 3.37
N MET A 353 -12.48 1.10 3.10
CA MET A 353 -13.29 2.26 3.48
C MET A 353 -13.49 2.38 4.99
N LEU A 354 -13.63 1.25 5.71
CA LEU A 354 -13.72 1.24 7.17
C LEU A 354 -12.39 1.60 7.84
N LEU A 355 -11.24 1.20 7.24
CA LEU A 355 -9.94 1.70 7.67
C LEU A 355 -9.90 3.23 7.60
N TYR A 356 -10.28 3.81 6.45
CA TYR A 356 -10.23 5.26 6.27
C TYR A 356 -11.18 5.97 7.23
N ASP A 357 -12.41 5.48 7.38
CA ASP A 357 -13.41 6.05 8.28
C ASP A 357 -12.89 6.11 9.72
N GLU A 358 -12.33 5.00 10.22
CA GLU A 358 -11.78 4.96 11.58
C GLU A 358 -10.49 5.78 11.71
N LEU A 359 -9.60 5.76 10.72
CA LEU A 359 -8.36 6.54 10.73
C LEU A 359 -8.63 8.05 10.80
N PHE A 360 -9.54 8.57 9.97
CA PHE A 360 -9.88 9.99 9.96
C PHE A 360 -10.59 10.40 11.25
N LYS A 361 -11.50 9.58 11.76
CA LYS A 361 -12.15 9.77 13.05
C LYS A 361 -11.11 9.81 14.18
N PHE A 362 -10.23 8.82 14.24
CA PHE A 362 -9.18 8.72 15.24
C PHE A 362 -8.25 9.93 15.20
N ALA A 363 -7.83 10.38 14.01
CA ALA A 363 -6.94 11.54 13.86
C ALA A 363 -7.57 12.83 14.37
N VAL A 364 -8.87 13.01 14.16
CA VAL A 364 -9.62 14.19 14.66
C VAL A 364 -9.84 14.13 16.16
N GLU A 365 -10.16 12.96 16.72
CA GLU A 365 -10.40 12.75 18.15
C GLU A 365 -9.10 12.73 18.97
N ARG A 366 -8.03 12.24 18.39
CA ARG A 366 -6.73 11.97 19.05
C ARG A 366 -5.58 12.62 18.28
N PRO A 367 -5.48 13.96 18.21
CA PRO A 367 -4.36 14.60 17.52
C PRO A 367 -3.04 14.22 18.17
N VAL A 368 -2.03 13.93 17.34
CA VAL A 368 -0.68 13.57 17.80
C VAL A 368 -0.07 14.77 18.53
N LYS A 369 0.44 14.51 19.75
CA LYS A 369 1.07 15.51 20.62
C LYS A 369 2.46 15.06 21.00
N TRP A 370 3.41 15.95 20.82
CA TRP A 370 4.80 15.78 21.27
C TRP A 370 5.18 16.75 22.39
N ALA A 371 4.31 17.72 22.70
CA ALA A 371 4.49 18.60 23.86
C ALA A 371 4.34 17.80 25.17
N LYS A 372 5.16 18.16 26.16
CA LYS A 372 5.12 17.60 27.53
C LYS A 372 3.85 18.03 28.25
#